data_fa7f6559b8de2b033d8f1c2661dfadce
#
_entry.id   fa7f6559b8de2b033d8f1c2661dfadce
#
_cell.length_a   1.000
_cell.length_b   1.000
_cell.length_c   1.000
_cell.angle_alpha   90.00
_cell.angle_beta   90.00
_cell.angle_gamma   90.00
#
_symmetry.space_group_name_H-M   'P 1'
#
loop_
_entity.id
_entity.type
_entity.pdbx_description
1 polymer ?
#
loop_
_entity_poly.entity_id
_entity_poly.type
_entity_poly.pdbx_seq_one_letter_code
_entity_poly.pdbx_strand_id
1 'polypeptide(L)'
;KTWKPQNYDRAFDGPMTLRQALTKSKNTVSVRLIEAITPATAIDFARRAGIRSELPENLTLALGTGEVTLLEAANAYATLQANGRYAEPLMILKVTDARGKVLEEHQPAFEETLPPAVAYLTTSLMRSVVEEGTARAVTELNRPAAGKTGTTNESRDTWFSGYTADFVASAWVGFDDHSPLGSSETGGRAPLPIWLDFMRAAHEGLPSREFQVPPGVVQV
;
A
#
# COMPACT_ATOMS: atom_id res chain seq x y z
N LYS A 1 25.35 20.48 0.49
CA LYS A 1 24.62 20.36 -0.80
C LYS A 1 23.13 20.38 -0.51
N THR A 2 22.37 21.23 -1.21
CA THR A 2 20.90 21.26 -1.08
C THR A 2 20.33 20.08 -1.86
N TRP A 3 19.53 19.21 -1.20
CA TRP A 3 18.82 18.14 -1.87
C TRP A 3 17.68 18.71 -2.75
N LYS A 4 17.61 18.24 -4.00
CA LYS A 4 16.58 18.66 -4.96
C LYS A 4 15.86 17.42 -5.48
N PRO A 5 14.64 17.12 -4.96
CA PRO A 5 13.86 15.99 -5.42
C PRO A 5 13.47 16.17 -6.88
N GLN A 6 13.46 15.07 -7.64
CA GLN A 6 13.04 15.03 -9.03
C GLN A 6 11.92 14.01 -9.20
N ASN A 7 11.04 14.24 -10.18
CA ASN A 7 10.09 13.23 -10.61
C ASN A 7 10.81 12.15 -11.43
N TYR A 8 10.27 10.94 -11.45
CA TYR A 8 10.85 9.83 -12.21
C TYR A 8 11.00 10.16 -13.71
N ASP A 9 10.01 10.81 -14.30
CA ASP A 9 9.97 11.28 -15.68
C ASP A 9 10.76 12.59 -15.91
N ARG A 10 11.36 13.15 -14.86
CA ARG A 10 12.06 14.46 -14.85
C ARG A 10 11.20 15.64 -15.31
N ALA A 11 9.89 15.45 -15.44
CA ALA A 11 8.94 16.48 -15.87
C ALA A 11 8.28 17.17 -14.68
N PHE A 12 7.88 18.43 -14.89
CA PHE A 12 7.13 19.25 -13.94
C PHE A 12 5.83 19.69 -14.63
N ASP A 13 4.70 19.14 -14.20
CA ASP A 13 3.40 19.33 -14.84
C ASP A 13 2.65 20.59 -14.33
N GLY A 14 3.28 21.43 -13.49
CA GLY A 14 2.64 22.58 -12.86
C GLY A 14 1.71 22.20 -11.69
N PRO A 15 0.77 23.10 -11.32
CA PRO A 15 -0.21 22.84 -10.25
C PRO A 15 -1.10 21.64 -10.57
N MET A 16 -1.31 20.76 -9.59
CA MET A 16 -2.16 19.59 -9.72
C MET A 16 -2.82 19.24 -8.39
N THR A 17 -3.88 18.45 -8.42
CA THR A 17 -4.53 17.93 -7.21
C THR A 17 -3.68 16.83 -6.56
N LEU A 18 -3.88 16.57 -5.26
CA LEU A 18 -3.22 15.46 -4.56
C LEU A 18 -3.58 14.11 -5.21
N ARG A 19 -4.81 13.95 -5.70
CA ARG A 19 -5.26 12.77 -6.44
C ARG A 19 -4.40 12.56 -7.69
N GLN A 20 -4.28 13.57 -8.54
CA GLN A 20 -3.45 13.49 -9.75
C GLN A 20 -1.97 13.22 -9.44
N ALA A 21 -1.45 13.82 -8.36
CA ALA A 21 -0.08 13.61 -7.93
C ALA A 21 0.18 12.17 -7.49
N LEU A 22 -0.74 11.57 -6.71
CA LEU A 22 -0.63 10.18 -6.28
C LEU A 22 -0.81 9.22 -7.47
N THR A 23 -1.79 9.47 -8.34
CA THR A 23 -2.08 8.68 -9.56
C THR A 23 -0.84 8.58 -10.46
N LYS A 24 -0.15 9.71 -10.68
CA LYS A 24 1.07 9.79 -11.49
C LYS A 24 2.36 9.53 -10.69
N SER A 25 2.26 9.28 -9.38
CA SER A 25 3.41 9.06 -8.49
C SER A 25 4.45 10.20 -8.54
N LYS A 26 3.99 11.47 -8.43
CA LYS A 26 4.85 12.65 -8.52
C LYS A 26 5.62 12.91 -7.22
N ASN A 27 6.92 12.63 -7.24
CA ASN A 27 7.83 12.75 -6.09
C ASN A 27 7.85 14.15 -5.49
N THR A 28 7.90 15.18 -6.33
CA THR A 28 8.00 16.58 -5.86
C THR A 28 6.78 17.04 -5.07
N VAL A 29 5.59 16.53 -5.40
CA VAL A 29 4.37 16.82 -4.64
C VAL A 29 4.37 16.07 -3.30
N SER A 30 4.78 14.79 -3.29
CA SER A 30 4.89 14.00 -2.06
C SER A 30 5.88 14.63 -1.07
N VAL A 31 7.03 15.13 -1.55
CA VAL A 31 8.01 15.81 -0.70
C VAL A 31 7.46 17.12 -0.13
N ARG A 32 6.75 17.93 -0.93
CA ARG A 32 6.10 19.14 -0.43
C ARG A 32 5.00 18.84 0.59
N LEU A 33 4.28 17.75 0.39
CA LEU A 33 3.25 17.33 1.33
C LEU A 33 3.85 16.93 2.68
N ILE A 34 4.89 16.10 2.70
CA ILE A 34 5.53 15.68 3.95
C ILE A 34 6.25 16.85 4.65
N GLU A 35 6.75 17.82 3.89
CA GLU A 35 7.30 19.07 4.45
C GLU A 35 6.20 19.85 5.18
N ALA A 36 4.99 19.93 4.62
CA ALA A 36 3.88 20.64 5.21
C ALA A 36 3.29 19.95 6.46
N ILE A 37 3.19 18.62 6.46
CA ILE A 37 2.61 17.84 7.58
C ILE A 37 3.65 17.36 8.59
N THR A 38 4.91 17.45 8.30
CA THR A 38 6.11 16.95 8.96
C THR A 38 6.34 15.42 8.82
N PRO A 39 7.62 14.97 8.76
CA PRO A 39 7.95 13.54 8.77
C PRO A 39 7.43 12.83 10.02
N ALA A 40 7.49 13.46 11.19
CA ALA A 40 7.00 12.90 12.45
C ALA A 40 5.50 12.54 12.37
N THR A 41 4.67 13.42 11.78
CA THR A 41 3.23 13.15 11.57
C THR A 41 3.01 11.96 10.62
N ALA A 42 3.82 11.85 9.56
CA ALA A 42 3.73 10.72 8.63
C ALA A 42 4.15 9.39 9.30
N ILE A 43 5.17 9.42 10.16
CA ILE A 43 5.61 8.28 10.97
C ILE A 43 4.52 7.85 11.95
N ASP A 44 3.88 8.80 12.66
CA ASP A 44 2.77 8.49 13.56
C ASP A 44 1.64 7.77 12.81
N PHE A 45 1.25 8.29 11.64
CA PHE A 45 0.23 7.65 10.81
C PHE A 45 0.65 6.23 10.39
N ALA A 46 1.90 6.04 9.95
CA ALA A 46 2.44 4.72 9.58
C ALA A 46 2.42 3.74 10.77
N ARG A 47 2.79 4.21 11.98
CA ARG A 47 2.71 3.43 13.23
C ARG A 47 1.28 2.97 13.52
N ARG A 48 0.32 3.87 13.40
CA ARG A 48 -1.10 3.57 13.60
C ARG A 48 -1.65 2.62 12.53
N ALA A 49 -1.12 2.66 11.32
CA ALA A 49 -1.45 1.71 10.26
C ALA A 49 -0.81 0.31 10.48
N GLY A 50 0.19 0.17 11.36
CA GLY A 50 0.80 -1.13 11.69
C GLY A 50 2.27 -1.27 11.34
N ILE A 51 2.95 -0.23 10.82
CA ILE A 51 4.40 -0.25 10.58
C ILE A 51 5.14 -0.18 11.92
N ARG A 52 6.04 -1.12 12.18
CA ARG A 52 6.85 -1.19 13.41
C ARG A 52 8.32 -0.92 13.15
N SER A 53 8.80 -1.19 11.93
CA SER A 53 10.17 -0.89 11.48
C SER A 53 10.53 0.57 11.70
N GLU A 54 11.79 0.85 11.98
CA GLU A 54 12.28 2.22 12.17
C GLU A 54 12.21 2.99 10.85
N LEU A 55 11.59 4.17 10.89
CA LEU A 55 11.42 5.02 9.71
C LEU A 55 12.28 6.28 9.83
N PRO A 56 12.94 6.73 8.75
CA PRO A 56 13.80 7.91 8.79
C PRO A 56 12.96 9.18 8.95
N GLU A 57 13.22 9.98 9.99
CA GLU A 57 12.50 11.24 10.25
C GLU A 57 13.06 12.38 9.40
N ASN A 58 12.91 12.25 8.08
CA ASN A 58 13.33 13.29 7.14
C ASN A 58 12.44 13.28 5.88
N LEU A 59 12.62 14.25 4.99
CA LEU A 59 11.79 14.46 3.80
C LEU A 59 11.86 13.32 2.78
N THR A 60 12.91 12.50 2.79
CA THR A 60 13.03 11.37 1.84
C THR A 60 12.06 10.23 2.17
N LEU A 61 11.50 10.21 3.38
CA LEU A 61 10.44 9.28 3.76
C LEU A 61 9.26 9.32 2.79
N ALA A 62 8.93 10.51 2.26
CA ALA A 62 7.88 10.67 1.24
C ALA A 62 8.13 9.89 -0.05
N LEU A 63 9.36 9.45 -0.29
CA LEU A 63 9.78 8.68 -1.46
C LEU A 63 10.01 7.19 -1.15
N GLY A 64 9.68 6.77 0.09
CA GLY A 64 9.77 5.38 0.49
C GLY A 64 11.20 4.93 0.85
N THR A 65 12.03 5.81 1.42
CA THR A 65 13.40 5.43 1.86
C THR A 65 13.43 4.67 3.19
N GLY A 66 12.29 4.51 3.86
CA GLY A 66 12.16 3.66 5.04
C GLY A 66 12.05 2.19 4.63
N GLU A 67 12.85 1.33 5.25
CA GLU A 67 12.79 -0.11 5.06
C GLU A 67 11.69 -0.70 5.95
N VAL A 68 10.85 -1.56 5.37
CA VAL A 68 9.76 -2.24 6.08
C VAL A 68 9.71 -3.70 5.63
N THR A 69 9.19 -4.58 6.49
CA THR A 69 8.95 -5.95 6.08
C THR A 69 7.74 -6.05 5.14
N LEU A 70 7.71 -7.10 4.32
CA LEU A 70 6.57 -7.35 3.42
C LEU A 70 5.27 -7.54 4.21
N LEU A 71 5.35 -8.18 5.39
CA LEU A 71 4.21 -8.39 6.28
C LEU A 71 3.67 -7.06 6.85
N GLU A 72 4.55 -6.15 7.29
CA GLU A 72 4.13 -4.82 7.77
C GLU A 72 3.47 -4.01 6.66
N ALA A 73 4.04 -4.03 5.45
CA ALA A 73 3.43 -3.35 4.30
C ALA A 73 2.03 -3.91 4.01
N ALA A 74 1.87 -5.23 3.94
CA ALA A 74 0.57 -5.86 3.73
C ALA A 74 -0.42 -5.51 4.86
N ASN A 75 0.01 -5.52 6.12
CA ASN A 75 -0.84 -5.21 7.26
C ASN A 75 -1.26 -3.73 7.31
N ALA A 76 -0.38 -2.81 6.94
CA ALA A 76 -0.73 -1.39 6.82
C ALA A 76 -1.81 -1.16 5.75
N TYR A 77 -1.72 -1.86 4.62
CA TYR A 77 -2.76 -1.83 3.59
C TYR A 77 -4.05 -2.53 4.06
N ALA A 78 -3.95 -3.58 4.89
CA ALA A 78 -5.11 -4.22 5.51
C ALA A 78 -5.86 -3.27 6.47
N THR A 79 -5.14 -2.46 7.22
CA THR A 79 -5.73 -1.42 8.08
C THR A 79 -6.52 -0.39 7.25
N LEU A 80 -6.01 0.02 6.09
CA LEU A 80 -6.74 0.91 5.18
C LEU A 80 -7.97 0.22 4.57
N GLN A 81 -7.82 -1.02 4.11
CA GLN A 81 -8.90 -1.86 3.56
C GLN A 81 -10.04 -2.06 4.58
N ALA A 82 -9.70 -2.23 5.85
CA ALA A 82 -10.64 -2.39 6.96
C ALA A 82 -11.21 -1.06 7.48
N ASN A 83 -11.13 0.03 6.70
CA ASN A 83 -11.57 1.38 7.10
C ASN A 83 -10.92 1.88 8.41
N GLY A 84 -9.62 1.67 8.55
CA GLY A 84 -8.85 2.17 9.68
C GLY A 84 -8.83 1.26 10.91
N ARG A 85 -9.35 0.05 10.81
CA ARG A 85 -9.27 -0.95 11.87
C ARG A 85 -8.03 -1.81 11.70
N TYR A 86 -7.09 -1.65 12.60
CA TYR A 86 -5.89 -2.46 12.70
C TYR A 86 -6.19 -3.78 13.42
N ALA A 87 -5.56 -4.86 12.98
CA ALA A 87 -5.44 -6.10 13.74
C ALA A 87 -4.02 -6.64 13.61
N GLU A 88 -3.52 -7.26 14.68
CA GLU A 88 -2.26 -7.98 14.64
C GLU A 88 -2.38 -9.19 13.68
N PRO A 89 -1.41 -9.40 12.77
CA PRO A 89 -1.45 -10.55 11.87
C PRO A 89 -1.44 -11.87 12.64
N LEU A 90 -2.43 -12.72 12.40
CA LEU A 90 -2.53 -14.06 12.99
C LEU A 90 -2.13 -15.10 11.95
N MET A 91 -1.08 -15.88 12.24
CA MET A 91 -0.64 -16.99 11.38
C MET A 91 -1.26 -18.33 11.80
N ILE A 92 -1.57 -18.48 13.08
CA ILE A 92 -2.18 -19.68 13.65
C ILE A 92 -3.49 -19.26 14.31
N LEU A 93 -4.61 -19.76 13.79
CA LEU A 93 -5.94 -19.48 14.34
C LEU A 93 -6.33 -20.50 15.40
N LYS A 94 -5.90 -21.77 15.21
CA LYS A 94 -6.32 -22.88 16.09
C LYS A 94 -5.33 -24.01 16.07
N VAL A 95 -5.05 -24.55 17.25
CA VAL A 95 -4.27 -25.77 17.45
C VAL A 95 -5.15 -26.83 18.11
N THR A 96 -5.19 -28.04 17.55
CA THR A 96 -5.92 -29.16 18.11
C THR A 96 -4.98 -30.36 18.31
N ASP A 97 -5.28 -31.21 19.31
CA ASP A 97 -4.61 -32.51 19.45
C ASP A 97 -5.13 -33.52 18.40
N ALA A 98 -4.54 -34.73 18.39
CA ALA A 98 -4.94 -35.80 17.47
C ALA A 98 -6.39 -36.30 17.67
N ARG A 99 -7.04 -35.95 18.77
CA ARG A 99 -8.41 -36.30 19.10
C ARG A 99 -9.40 -35.18 18.78
N GLY A 100 -8.91 -34.06 18.20
CA GLY A 100 -9.71 -32.87 17.87
C GLY A 100 -10.00 -31.94 19.05
N LYS A 101 -9.41 -32.18 20.24
CA LYS A 101 -9.54 -31.26 21.36
C LYS A 101 -8.75 -29.99 21.06
N VAL A 102 -9.38 -28.84 21.24
CA VAL A 102 -8.76 -27.54 21.09
C VAL A 102 -7.73 -27.33 22.18
N LEU A 103 -6.48 -27.10 21.81
CA LEU A 103 -5.37 -26.75 22.70
C LEU A 103 -5.18 -25.25 22.79
N GLU A 104 -5.36 -24.56 21.66
CA GLU A 104 -5.19 -23.11 21.56
C GLU A 104 -6.09 -22.57 20.46
N GLU A 105 -6.70 -21.40 20.65
CA GLU A 105 -7.54 -20.73 19.66
C GLU A 105 -7.37 -19.22 19.78
N HIS A 106 -7.12 -18.56 18.65
CA HIS A 106 -6.95 -17.11 18.54
C HIS A 106 -8.06 -16.51 17.67
N GLN A 107 -8.52 -15.35 18.07
CA GLN A 107 -9.45 -14.54 17.30
C GLN A 107 -8.80 -13.20 16.99
N PRO A 108 -8.98 -12.63 15.77
CA PRO A 108 -8.46 -11.30 15.46
C PRO A 108 -9.13 -10.27 16.36
N ALA A 109 -8.32 -9.46 17.04
CA ALA A 109 -8.76 -8.30 17.80
C ALA A 109 -8.56 -7.04 16.95
N PHE A 110 -9.65 -6.35 16.63
CA PHE A 110 -9.59 -5.12 15.83
C PHE A 110 -9.61 -3.89 16.74
N GLU A 111 -8.72 -2.95 16.43
CA GLU A 111 -8.65 -1.64 17.07
C GLU A 111 -8.81 -0.55 16.00
N GLU A 112 -9.67 0.45 16.24
CA GLU A 112 -9.77 1.61 15.34
C GLU A 112 -8.58 2.54 15.60
N THR A 113 -7.57 2.44 14.74
CA THR A 113 -6.33 3.22 14.85
C THR A 113 -6.30 4.41 13.90
N LEU A 114 -7.08 4.39 12.82
CA LEU A 114 -7.24 5.49 11.87
C LEU A 114 -8.72 5.86 11.74
N PRO A 115 -9.05 7.16 11.58
CA PRO A 115 -10.43 7.55 11.31
C PRO A 115 -10.96 6.88 10.03
N PRO A 116 -12.14 6.24 10.04
CA PRO A 116 -12.68 5.53 8.87
C PRO A 116 -12.76 6.39 7.60
N ALA A 117 -13.15 7.66 7.74
CA ALA A 117 -13.21 8.59 6.62
C ALA A 117 -11.82 8.84 5.97
N VAL A 118 -10.75 8.93 6.78
CA VAL A 118 -9.38 9.11 6.28
C VAL A 118 -8.90 7.86 5.55
N ALA A 119 -9.14 6.67 6.11
CA ALA A 119 -8.80 5.41 5.47
C ALA A 119 -9.53 5.24 4.13
N TYR A 120 -10.84 5.55 4.08
CA TYR A 120 -11.61 5.50 2.84
C TYR A 120 -11.17 6.53 1.80
N LEU A 121 -10.89 7.76 2.20
CA LEU A 121 -10.37 8.79 1.28
C LEU A 121 -9.01 8.36 0.70
N THR A 122 -8.15 7.74 1.51
CA THR A 122 -6.89 7.15 1.05
C THR A 122 -7.14 6.02 0.04
N THR A 123 -8.10 5.14 0.32
CA THR A 123 -8.57 4.09 -0.62
C THR A 123 -9.06 4.70 -1.93
N SER A 124 -9.88 5.75 -1.87
CA SER A 124 -10.36 6.47 -3.05
C SER A 124 -9.23 7.08 -3.90
N LEU A 125 -8.20 7.63 -3.26
CA LEU A 125 -7.01 8.13 -3.96
C LEU A 125 -6.22 7.00 -4.62
N MET A 126 -6.05 5.86 -3.94
CA MET A 126 -5.34 4.69 -4.47
C MET A 126 -6.13 3.94 -5.56
N ARG A 127 -7.47 4.03 -5.56
CA ARG A 127 -8.28 3.58 -6.70
C ARG A 127 -7.90 4.31 -7.99
N SER A 128 -7.71 5.61 -7.94
CA SER A 128 -7.27 6.37 -9.13
C SER A 128 -5.91 5.92 -9.66
N VAL A 129 -5.01 5.42 -8.80
CA VAL A 129 -3.73 4.82 -9.24
C VAL A 129 -3.96 3.56 -10.07
N VAL A 130 -4.96 2.76 -9.71
CA VAL A 130 -5.37 1.54 -10.43
C VAL A 130 -6.16 1.90 -11.70
N GLU A 131 -7.10 2.82 -11.62
CA GLU A 131 -8.01 3.15 -12.73
C GLU A 131 -7.30 3.93 -13.85
N GLU A 132 -6.42 4.88 -13.50
CA GLU A 132 -5.85 5.86 -14.44
C GLU A 132 -4.31 5.98 -14.34
N GLY A 133 -3.68 5.31 -13.37
CA GLY A 133 -2.29 5.58 -12.99
C GLY A 133 -1.31 4.46 -13.29
N THR A 134 -0.26 4.40 -12.46
CA THR A 134 0.89 3.50 -12.61
C THR A 134 0.55 2.02 -12.43
N ALA A 135 -0.63 1.70 -11.88
CA ALA A 135 -1.09 0.34 -11.63
C ALA A 135 -2.29 -0.08 -12.51
N ARG A 136 -2.45 0.53 -13.70
CA ARG A 136 -3.61 0.30 -14.56
C ARG A 136 -3.83 -1.17 -14.97
N ALA A 137 -2.78 -1.99 -15.02
CA ALA A 137 -2.91 -3.42 -15.30
C ALA A 137 -3.80 -4.16 -14.27
N VAL A 138 -3.95 -3.64 -13.05
CA VAL A 138 -4.86 -4.21 -12.03
C VAL A 138 -6.32 -4.21 -12.49
N THR A 139 -6.73 -3.34 -13.41
CA THR A 139 -8.10 -3.32 -13.96
C THR A 139 -8.49 -4.65 -14.64
N GLU A 140 -7.50 -5.44 -15.08
CA GLU A 140 -7.72 -6.79 -15.62
C GLU A 140 -8.30 -7.78 -14.58
N LEU A 141 -8.24 -7.45 -13.28
CA LEU A 141 -8.89 -8.23 -12.23
C LEU A 141 -10.43 -8.17 -12.32
N ASN A 142 -10.97 -7.15 -13.03
CA ASN A 142 -12.40 -6.88 -13.16
C ASN A 142 -13.13 -6.75 -11.81
N ARG A 143 -12.48 -6.14 -10.83
CA ARG A 143 -13.01 -5.88 -9.48
C ARG A 143 -12.52 -4.51 -8.99
N PRO A 144 -13.27 -3.85 -8.11
CA PRO A 144 -12.77 -2.67 -7.41
C PRO A 144 -11.48 -3.01 -6.66
N ALA A 145 -10.43 -2.27 -6.95
CA ALA A 145 -9.14 -2.45 -6.31
C ALA A 145 -8.47 -1.10 -6.04
N ALA A 146 -7.64 -1.05 -5.02
CA ALA A 146 -6.84 0.10 -4.65
C ALA A 146 -5.40 -0.37 -4.41
N GLY A 147 -4.41 0.43 -4.78
CA GLY A 147 -3.03 0.02 -4.58
C GLY A 147 -2.02 1.05 -5.05
N LYS A 148 -0.76 0.77 -4.80
CA LYS A 148 0.36 1.65 -5.16
C LYS A 148 1.58 0.85 -5.58
N THR A 149 2.22 1.30 -6.65
CA THR A 149 3.53 0.85 -7.11
C THR A 149 4.64 1.56 -6.34
N GLY A 150 5.73 0.85 -6.07
CA GLY A 150 6.98 1.40 -5.56
C GLY A 150 8.14 1.00 -6.48
N THR A 151 9.09 1.90 -6.69
CA THR A 151 10.31 1.62 -7.44
C THR A 151 11.42 2.50 -6.86
N THR A 152 12.49 1.88 -6.38
CA THR A 152 13.68 2.60 -5.92
C THR A 152 14.52 3.09 -7.09
N ASN A 153 15.46 4.00 -6.80
CA ASN A 153 16.44 4.43 -7.79
C ASN A 153 17.18 3.21 -8.37
N GLU A 154 17.44 3.24 -9.68
CA GLU A 154 18.10 2.16 -10.41
C GLU A 154 17.33 0.83 -10.39
N SER A 155 16.03 0.85 -10.03
CA SER A 155 15.17 -0.35 -9.94
C SER A 155 15.80 -1.49 -9.12
N ARG A 156 16.34 -1.18 -7.94
CA ARG A 156 16.92 -2.17 -7.03
C ARG A 156 15.84 -2.94 -6.29
N ASP A 157 14.81 -2.22 -5.85
CA ASP A 157 13.63 -2.76 -5.20
C ASP A 157 12.39 -2.28 -5.94
N THR A 158 11.50 -3.20 -6.22
CA THR A 158 10.21 -2.91 -6.84
C THR A 158 9.09 -3.52 -6.02
N TRP A 159 8.04 -2.73 -5.79
CA TRP A 159 6.92 -3.07 -4.93
C TRP A 159 5.58 -2.86 -5.62
N PHE A 160 4.66 -3.72 -5.33
CA PHE A 160 3.24 -3.45 -5.49
C PHE A 160 2.47 -3.92 -4.26
N SER A 161 1.77 -3.01 -3.60
CA SER A 161 0.84 -3.31 -2.51
C SER A 161 -0.55 -2.83 -2.89
N GLY A 162 -1.54 -3.69 -2.69
CA GLY A 162 -2.91 -3.36 -3.06
C GLY A 162 -3.92 -4.32 -2.46
N TYR A 163 -5.18 -3.96 -2.57
CA TYR A 163 -6.29 -4.71 -2.00
C TYR A 163 -7.58 -4.52 -2.80
N THR A 164 -8.48 -5.47 -2.61
CA THR A 164 -9.91 -5.40 -2.92
C THR A 164 -10.71 -5.28 -1.63
N ALA A 165 -12.03 -5.36 -1.70
CA ALA A 165 -12.85 -5.45 -0.48
C ALA A 165 -12.61 -6.74 0.33
N ASP A 166 -12.03 -7.79 -0.29
CA ASP A 166 -11.90 -9.12 0.28
C ASP A 166 -10.50 -9.47 0.73
N PHE A 167 -9.47 -9.11 -0.05
CA PHE A 167 -8.09 -9.53 0.15
C PHE A 167 -7.12 -8.37 0.02
N VAL A 168 -6.02 -8.50 0.76
CA VAL A 168 -4.85 -7.62 0.69
C VAL A 168 -3.64 -8.46 0.32
N ALA A 169 -2.81 -7.96 -0.57
CA ALA A 169 -1.53 -8.58 -0.88
C ALA A 169 -0.46 -7.51 -1.14
N SER A 170 0.78 -7.87 -0.84
CA SER A 170 1.96 -7.10 -1.21
C SER A 170 2.95 -8.02 -1.90
N ALA A 171 3.54 -7.55 -2.99
CA ALA A 171 4.58 -8.24 -3.73
C ALA A 171 5.81 -7.35 -3.83
N TRP A 172 6.97 -7.95 -3.62
CA TRP A 172 8.27 -7.33 -3.75
C TRP A 172 9.17 -8.17 -4.64
N VAL A 173 9.95 -7.50 -5.46
CA VAL A 173 11.00 -8.11 -6.29
C VAL A 173 12.26 -7.28 -6.12
N GLY A 174 13.35 -7.94 -5.75
CA GLY A 174 14.67 -7.36 -5.54
C GLY A 174 15.70 -8.46 -5.34
N PHE A 175 16.98 -8.09 -5.32
CA PHE A 175 18.08 -8.98 -4.96
C PHE A 175 18.54 -8.69 -3.54
N ASP A 176 18.97 -9.73 -2.81
CA ASP A 176 19.45 -9.61 -1.43
C ASP A 176 20.71 -8.72 -1.31
N ASP A 177 21.50 -8.60 -2.38
CA ASP A 177 22.67 -7.74 -2.45
C ASP A 177 22.36 -6.32 -2.96
N HIS A 178 21.07 -5.99 -3.11
CA HIS A 178 20.59 -4.71 -3.67
C HIS A 178 21.14 -4.37 -5.06
N SER A 179 21.53 -5.36 -5.86
CA SER A 179 21.90 -5.12 -7.26
C SER A 179 20.70 -4.68 -8.10
N PRO A 180 20.91 -3.86 -9.15
CA PRO A 180 19.80 -3.42 -10.01
C PRO A 180 19.12 -4.58 -10.73
N LEU A 181 17.78 -4.61 -10.76
CA LEU A 181 16.98 -5.57 -11.50
C LEU A 181 17.05 -5.35 -13.02
N GLY A 182 17.37 -4.13 -13.45
CA GLY A 182 17.39 -3.71 -14.86
C GLY A 182 16.60 -2.42 -15.07
N SER A 183 16.96 -1.67 -16.11
CA SER A 183 16.43 -0.31 -16.33
C SER A 183 14.94 -0.23 -16.65
N SER A 184 14.30 -1.34 -17.01
CA SER A 184 12.86 -1.41 -17.33
C SER A 184 12.02 -2.05 -16.20
N GLU A 185 12.66 -2.57 -15.15
CA GLU A 185 11.96 -3.23 -14.06
C GLU A 185 11.41 -2.18 -13.08
N THR A 186 10.09 -2.15 -12.96
CA THR A 186 9.36 -1.21 -12.11
C THR A 186 8.30 -1.94 -11.29
N GLY A 187 7.75 -1.29 -10.29
CA GLY A 187 6.65 -1.82 -9.49
C GLY A 187 5.41 -2.22 -10.31
N GLY A 188 5.20 -1.60 -11.47
CA GLY A 188 4.14 -1.98 -12.40
C GLY A 188 4.49 -3.13 -13.35
N ARG A 189 5.76 -3.54 -13.43
CA ARG A 189 6.22 -4.58 -14.37
C ARG A 189 6.67 -5.87 -13.70
N ALA A 190 7.37 -5.80 -12.59
CA ALA A 190 7.87 -7.00 -11.91
C ALA A 190 6.89 -7.51 -10.83
N PRO A 191 6.58 -6.81 -9.72
CA PRO A 191 5.72 -7.35 -8.68
C PRO A 191 4.21 -7.29 -8.99
N LEU A 192 3.73 -6.33 -9.79
CA LEU A 192 2.30 -6.20 -10.07
C LEU A 192 1.70 -7.43 -10.78
N PRO A 193 2.33 -8.05 -11.81
CA PRO A 193 1.82 -9.29 -12.39
C PRO A 193 1.72 -10.43 -11.36
N ILE A 194 2.70 -10.58 -10.47
CA ILE A 194 2.69 -11.59 -9.38
C ILE A 194 1.47 -11.36 -8.48
N TRP A 195 1.27 -10.11 -8.07
CA TRP A 195 0.11 -9.71 -7.27
C TRP A 195 -1.21 -10.01 -8.00
N LEU A 196 -1.29 -9.70 -9.29
CA LEU A 196 -2.49 -9.88 -10.10
C LEU A 196 -2.87 -11.35 -10.23
N ASP A 197 -1.89 -12.23 -10.50
CA ASP A 197 -2.13 -13.67 -10.61
C ASP A 197 -2.54 -14.28 -9.26
N PHE A 198 -1.91 -13.86 -8.16
CA PHE A 198 -2.34 -14.24 -6.81
C PHE A 198 -3.78 -13.82 -6.55
N MET A 199 -4.13 -12.56 -6.84
CA MET A 199 -5.47 -12.04 -6.57
C MET A 199 -6.55 -12.68 -7.46
N ARG A 200 -6.24 -13.04 -8.70
CA ARG A 200 -7.15 -13.82 -9.56
C ARG A 200 -7.48 -15.17 -8.92
N ALA A 201 -6.47 -15.90 -8.48
CA ALA A 201 -6.67 -17.20 -7.83
C ALA A 201 -7.41 -17.06 -6.49
N ALA A 202 -7.05 -16.07 -5.66
CA ALA A 202 -7.70 -15.83 -4.37
C ALA A 202 -9.20 -15.47 -4.49
N HIS A 203 -9.62 -14.87 -5.62
CA HIS A 203 -11.01 -14.48 -5.85
C HIS A 203 -11.83 -15.51 -6.65
N GLU A 204 -11.26 -16.65 -6.98
CA GLU A 204 -11.97 -17.67 -7.75
C GLU A 204 -13.26 -18.08 -7.02
N GLY A 205 -14.40 -18.00 -7.74
CA GLY A 205 -15.71 -18.31 -7.18
C GLY A 205 -16.34 -17.26 -6.25
N LEU A 206 -15.63 -16.15 -5.95
CA LEU A 206 -16.18 -15.09 -5.09
C LEU A 206 -16.86 -13.99 -5.90
N PRO A 207 -17.99 -13.44 -5.42
CA PRO A 207 -18.64 -12.29 -6.05
C PRO A 207 -17.75 -11.04 -5.94
N SER A 208 -17.88 -10.11 -6.90
CA SER A 208 -17.25 -8.80 -6.80
C SER A 208 -17.96 -7.95 -5.75
N ARG A 209 -17.17 -7.26 -4.91
CA ARG A 209 -17.67 -6.35 -3.86
C ARG A 209 -17.03 -4.97 -3.96
N GLU A 210 -17.83 -3.93 -3.66
CA GLU A 210 -17.36 -2.55 -3.55
C GLU A 210 -16.75 -2.29 -2.17
N PHE A 211 -15.90 -1.27 -2.09
CA PHE A 211 -15.41 -0.74 -0.82
C PHE A 211 -16.55 -0.09 -0.05
N GLN A 212 -16.65 -0.38 1.24
CA GLN A 212 -17.68 0.22 2.10
C GLN A 212 -17.37 1.69 2.36
N VAL A 213 -18.32 2.56 2.02
CA VAL A 213 -18.25 3.99 2.30
C VAL A 213 -18.63 4.22 3.77
N PRO A 214 -17.74 4.77 4.61
CA PRO A 214 -18.08 5.03 6.00
C PRO A 214 -19.03 6.22 6.14
N PRO A 215 -19.77 6.33 7.26
CA PRO A 215 -20.59 7.49 7.55
C PRO A 215 -19.78 8.80 7.51
N GLY A 216 -20.40 9.87 7.00
CA GLY A 216 -19.79 11.20 6.91
C GLY A 216 -18.96 11.43 5.63
N VAL A 217 -18.78 10.42 4.77
CA VAL A 217 -18.20 10.57 3.44
C VAL A 217 -19.30 10.68 2.40
N VAL A 218 -19.22 11.71 1.56
CA VAL A 218 -20.16 11.95 0.44
C VAL A 218 -19.41 11.74 -0.87
N GLN A 219 -19.98 10.96 -1.77
CA GLN A 219 -19.50 10.83 -3.14
C GLN A 219 -20.16 11.93 -3.98
N VAL A 220 -19.35 12.73 -4.67
CA VAL A 220 -19.78 13.84 -5.54
C VAL A 220 -19.47 13.50 -6.98
#